data_acd64bee8df01fd87dcc17b76d562d5d
#
_entry.id   acd64bee8df01fd87dcc17b76d562d5d
#
_cell.length_a   1.000
_cell.length_b   1.000
_cell.length_c   1.000
_cell.angle_alpha   90.00
_cell.angle_beta   90.00
_cell.angle_gamma   90.00
#
_symmetry.space_group_name_H-M   'P 1'
#
loop_
_entity.id
_entity.type
_entity.pdbx_description
1 polymer ?
#
loop_
_entity_poly.entity_id
_entity_poly.type
_entity_poly.pdbx_seq_one_letter_code
_entity_poly.pdbx_strand_id
1 'polypeptide(L)'
;MCARAILFLAAAALWGQPPAIRTGGVVNAASRTPSVLPGGPIARGALFDIVGIRLGSSVRTTSVAVSARGVSVRALLLAVSPRRIEARLPADAPLGDVSLTVTVDGAPGAPYAMKVESAAFGIFSRNQEGWGPGRVDNQESNGSRSANNLRHSARPGQPVVLSGTGLGASRPEVWVGLQRAAVIAVRRGTAGKGDEIAFRLPPNSPAGCFVPLQVREAGAAPSNTVTVSIHAGGGPCEPSTVLPAAAWSGRSGGLVVISRTVRPPDSVTDEGMAAFVRREDQDAAPSQVLLIPPLGTCTAYTGAATDGSQPSSSPGDALLSSAHATGLDAGRRITVARGGVLKPVSPVPGAPGLYKRLLGEARGGRPGRGGPLFLEPGTVVAAGEGGAEVGPFAVAVAAPEPFVWENRDGIGTVDRRQGATLRWRPLPHAGAVLIGLTSVDSSAAAWGACYCAAAGAAGAFTIPPASLANLPASQPSPTVPPPSLWLSYLPFRNQQPLHASGLDNGLAISLFVQAVEVTIR
;
A
#
# COMPACT_ATOMS: atom_id res chain seq x y z
N MET A 1 78.97 18.47 0.40
CA MET A 1 78.21 17.43 1.06
C MET A 1 76.74 17.58 0.63
N CYS A 2 76.32 16.83 -0.39
CA CYS A 2 74.91 16.87 -0.89
C CYS A 2 74.13 15.74 -0.24
N ALA A 3 73.14 16.09 0.59
CA ALA A 3 72.17 15.13 1.14
C ALA A 3 71.02 14.91 0.12
N ARG A 4 70.95 13.72 -0.42
CA ARG A 4 69.78 13.25 -1.24
C ARG A 4 68.64 12.85 -0.30
N ALA A 5 67.55 13.60 -0.35
CA ALA A 5 66.28 13.20 0.29
C ALA A 5 65.58 12.18 -0.63
N ILE A 6 65.39 10.97 -0.14
CA ILE A 6 64.61 9.92 -0.81
C ILE A 6 63.14 10.13 -0.38
N LEU A 7 62.29 10.58 -1.33
CA LEU A 7 60.84 10.62 -1.17
C LEU A 7 60.32 9.17 -1.34
N PHE A 8 59.83 8.57 -0.28
CA PHE A 8 58.98 7.38 -0.36
C PHE A 8 57.56 7.82 -0.75
N LEU A 9 57.19 7.63 -2.01
CA LEU A 9 55.79 7.66 -2.43
C LEU A 9 55.12 6.39 -1.87
N ALA A 10 54.33 6.54 -0.83
CA ALA A 10 53.38 5.52 -0.43
C ALA A 10 52.28 5.47 -1.47
N ALA A 11 52.30 4.45 -2.35
CA ALA A 11 51.18 4.11 -3.21
C ALA A 11 50.03 3.64 -2.30
N ALA A 12 49.12 4.56 -1.97
CA ALA A 12 47.84 4.20 -1.37
C ALA A 12 47.07 3.36 -2.42
N ALA A 13 47.05 2.04 -2.20
CA ALA A 13 46.22 1.13 -2.98
C ALA A 13 44.79 1.66 -2.92
N LEU A 14 44.26 2.08 -4.07
CA LEU A 14 42.84 2.40 -4.26
C LEU A 14 42.03 1.09 -4.17
N TRP A 15 41.90 0.59 -2.97
CA TRP A 15 40.99 -0.50 -2.66
C TRP A 15 39.58 0.10 -2.79
N GLY A 16 38.85 -0.31 -3.81
CA GLY A 16 37.46 0.11 -3.98
C GLY A 16 36.71 -0.19 -2.69
N GLN A 17 35.92 0.76 -2.23
CA GLN A 17 35.13 0.57 -0.98
C GLN A 17 34.29 -0.71 -1.08
N PRO A 18 34.20 -1.52 0.00
CA PRO A 18 33.51 -2.80 -0.01
C PRO A 18 32.01 -2.65 -0.33
N PRO A 19 31.35 -3.71 -0.80
CA PRO A 19 29.90 -3.69 -1.01
C PRO A 19 29.18 -3.43 0.30
N ALA A 20 28.10 -2.65 0.26
CA ALA A 20 27.31 -2.33 1.44
C ALA A 20 25.80 -2.51 1.19
N ILE A 21 25.16 -3.29 2.03
CA ILE A 21 23.72 -3.50 2.02
C ILE A 21 23.05 -2.33 2.77
N ARG A 22 22.00 -1.76 2.20
CA ARG A 22 21.21 -0.71 2.85
C ARG A 22 20.46 -1.29 4.05
N THR A 23 20.24 -0.50 5.10
CA THR A 23 19.34 -0.88 6.21
C THR A 23 17.96 -1.25 5.64
N GLY A 24 17.40 -2.40 6.04
CA GLY A 24 16.17 -2.94 5.46
C GLY A 24 16.31 -3.42 4.00
N GLY A 25 17.54 -3.52 3.47
CA GLY A 25 17.78 -3.81 2.06
C GLY A 25 17.65 -5.28 1.66
N VAL A 26 17.37 -6.21 2.57
CA VAL A 26 17.11 -7.61 2.25
C VAL A 26 15.62 -7.87 2.41
N VAL A 27 14.92 -8.16 1.30
CA VAL A 27 13.46 -8.32 1.27
C VAL A 27 13.04 -9.50 0.41
N ASN A 28 11.91 -10.11 0.73
CA ASN A 28 11.26 -11.09 -0.15
C ASN A 28 10.95 -10.44 -1.51
N ALA A 29 11.36 -11.06 -2.61
CA ALA A 29 11.24 -10.48 -3.95
C ALA A 29 9.79 -10.20 -4.38
N ALA A 30 8.82 -10.88 -3.77
CA ALA A 30 7.41 -10.75 -4.08
C ALA A 30 6.67 -9.80 -3.13
N SER A 31 6.74 -10.02 -1.82
CA SER A 31 5.98 -9.23 -0.84
C SER A 31 6.58 -7.86 -0.56
N ARG A 32 7.88 -7.69 -0.72
CA ARG A 32 8.61 -6.46 -0.32
C ARG A 32 8.45 -6.09 1.16
N THR A 33 7.89 -6.98 1.96
CA THR A 33 7.65 -6.74 3.39
C THR A 33 8.96 -6.42 4.10
N PRO A 34 9.06 -5.29 4.83
CA PRO A 34 10.23 -4.94 5.63
C PRO A 34 10.59 -6.05 6.62
N SER A 35 11.88 -6.32 6.79
CA SER A 35 12.39 -7.41 7.63
C SER A 35 11.98 -7.33 9.10
N VAL A 36 11.65 -6.15 9.61
CA VAL A 36 11.19 -5.89 10.98
C VAL A 36 9.72 -6.27 11.22
N LEU A 37 8.96 -6.53 10.16
CA LEU A 37 7.54 -6.88 10.24
C LEU A 37 7.31 -8.39 10.21
N PRO A 38 6.20 -8.89 10.74
CA PRO A 38 5.75 -10.26 10.49
C PRO A 38 5.69 -10.52 8.98
N GLY A 39 6.17 -11.66 8.51
CA GLY A 39 6.27 -11.95 7.07
C GLY A 39 7.44 -11.26 6.34
N GLY A 40 8.25 -10.46 7.04
CA GLY A 40 9.51 -9.90 6.53
C GLY A 40 10.72 -10.84 6.49
N PRO A 41 10.82 -11.90 7.32
CA PRO A 41 11.83 -12.93 7.17
C PRO A 41 11.84 -13.57 5.78
N ILE A 42 12.99 -14.12 5.36
CA ILE A 42 13.11 -14.81 4.08
C ILE A 42 12.93 -16.32 4.30
N ALA A 43 12.02 -16.94 3.54
CA ALA A 43 11.85 -18.40 3.62
C ALA A 43 12.98 -19.14 2.91
N ARG A 44 13.26 -20.37 3.35
CA ARG A 44 14.08 -21.33 2.59
C ARG A 44 13.53 -21.51 1.17
N GLY A 45 14.39 -21.51 0.18
CA GLY A 45 14.01 -21.65 -1.22
C GLY A 45 13.33 -20.40 -1.84
N ALA A 46 13.14 -19.33 -1.10
CA ALA A 46 12.51 -18.12 -1.60
C ALA A 46 13.42 -17.31 -2.52
N LEU A 47 12.80 -16.59 -3.45
CA LEU A 47 13.42 -15.49 -4.17
C LEU A 47 13.47 -14.27 -3.26
N PHE A 48 14.61 -13.57 -3.24
CA PHE A 48 14.79 -12.37 -2.43
C PHE A 48 15.71 -11.37 -3.12
N ASP A 49 15.58 -10.13 -2.74
CA ASP A 49 16.39 -9.02 -3.23
C ASP A 49 17.32 -8.49 -2.15
N ILE A 50 18.50 -8.10 -2.58
CA ILE A 50 19.46 -7.35 -1.77
C ILE A 50 19.61 -5.98 -2.43
N VAL A 51 19.30 -4.92 -1.70
CA VAL A 51 19.43 -3.52 -2.14
C VAL A 51 20.56 -2.85 -1.38
N GLY A 52 21.43 -2.14 -2.09
CA GLY A 52 22.61 -1.54 -1.50
C GLY A 52 23.40 -0.69 -2.48
N ILE A 53 24.69 -0.57 -2.22
CA ILE A 53 25.64 0.12 -3.09
C ILE A 53 26.87 -0.76 -3.31
N ARG A 54 27.45 -0.65 -4.50
CA ARG A 54 28.65 -1.41 -4.91
C ARG A 54 28.46 -2.94 -4.83
N LEU A 55 27.25 -3.42 -5.11
CA LEU A 55 26.89 -4.85 -5.01
C LEU A 55 27.46 -5.68 -6.18
N GLY A 56 28.31 -5.12 -7.02
CA GLY A 56 28.89 -5.78 -8.20
C GLY A 56 28.09 -5.52 -9.48
N SER A 57 28.60 -6.04 -10.58
CA SER A 57 27.99 -5.90 -11.92
C SER A 57 27.84 -7.25 -12.64
N SER A 58 28.30 -8.33 -12.04
CA SER A 58 28.30 -9.66 -12.65
C SER A 58 28.11 -10.77 -11.63
N VAL A 59 27.30 -11.76 -11.98
CA VAL A 59 27.16 -13.00 -11.20
C VAL A 59 28.44 -13.83 -11.11
N ARG A 60 29.43 -13.58 -11.98
CA ARG A 60 30.70 -14.31 -12.00
C ARG A 60 31.67 -13.82 -10.93
N THR A 61 31.62 -12.55 -10.59
CA THR A 61 32.55 -11.89 -9.64
C THR A 61 31.87 -11.54 -8.32
N THR A 62 30.57 -11.80 -8.21
CA THR A 62 29.78 -11.56 -6.98
C THR A 62 29.35 -12.89 -6.37
N SER A 63 29.37 -12.99 -5.06
CA SER A 63 28.79 -14.10 -4.30
C SER A 63 28.04 -13.60 -3.08
N VAL A 64 27.03 -14.36 -2.66
CA VAL A 64 26.24 -14.11 -1.47
C VAL A 64 26.26 -15.35 -0.61
N ALA A 65 26.79 -15.24 0.59
CA ALA A 65 26.83 -16.30 1.59
C ALA A 65 25.87 -16.00 2.74
N VAL A 66 25.15 -17.01 3.20
CA VAL A 66 24.28 -16.97 4.38
C VAL A 66 24.81 -17.97 5.39
N SER A 67 25.13 -17.51 6.58
CA SER A 67 25.81 -18.30 7.61
C SER A 67 25.18 -18.15 8.98
N ALA A 68 25.13 -19.26 9.72
CA ALA A 68 24.78 -19.31 11.14
C ALA A 68 25.35 -20.59 11.76
N ARG A 69 25.80 -20.50 13.01
CA ARG A 69 26.23 -21.66 13.83
C ARG A 69 27.22 -22.60 13.12
N GLY A 70 28.19 -22.04 12.37
CA GLY A 70 29.21 -22.80 11.64
C GLY A 70 28.76 -23.39 10.30
N VAL A 71 27.49 -23.24 9.94
CA VAL A 71 26.95 -23.63 8.62
C VAL A 71 26.96 -22.42 7.71
N SER A 72 27.46 -22.56 6.48
CA SER A 72 27.42 -21.49 5.46
C SER A 72 26.95 -22.09 4.14
N VAL A 73 25.94 -21.43 3.53
CA VAL A 73 25.41 -21.79 2.21
C VAL A 73 25.51 -20.59 1.27
N ARG A 74 25.64 -20.87 -0.04
CA ARG A 74 25.67 -19.81 -1.06
C ARG A 74 24.29 -19.65 -1.71
N ALA A 75 23.81 -18.42 -1.76
CA ALA A 75 22.60 -18.09 -2.51
C ALA A 75 22.86 -18.25 -4.04
N LEU A 76 21.85 -18.71 -4.77
CA LEU A 76 21.88 -18.72 -6.23
C LEU A 76 21.58 -17.30 -6.74
N LEU A 77 22.55 -16.67 -7.37
CA LEU A 77 22.38 -15.34 -7.96
C LEU A 77 21.68 -15.46 -9.32
N LEU A 78 20.65 -14.64 -9.52
CA LEU A 78 19.86 -14.57 -10.74
C LEU A 78 20.21 -13.33 -11.57
N ALA A 79 20.37 -12.18 -10.91
CA ALA A 79 20.81 -10.93 -11.50
C ALA A 79 21.65 -10.13 -10.52
N VAL A 80 22.64 -9.41 -11.03
CA VAL A 80 23.51 -8.55 -10.23
C VAL A 80 23.67 -7.20 -10.93
N SER A 81 23.43 -6.14 -10.19
CA SER A 81 23.70 -4.77 -10.57
C SER A 81 24.36 -4.01 -9.40
N PRO A 82 24.97 -2.86 -9.62
CA PRO A 82 25.63 -2.12 -8.56
C PRO A 82 24.75 -1.74 -7.36
N ARG A 83 23.43 -1.76 -7.56
CA ARG A 83 22.45 -1.35 -6.54
C ARG A 83 21.50 -2.46 -6.10
N ARG A 84 21.43 -3.59 -6.82
CA ARG A 84 20.49 -4.69 -6.52
C ARG A 84 21.06 -6.03 -6.95
N ILE A 85 20.89 -7.02 -6.09
CA ILE A 85 21.09 -8.44 -6.39
C ILE A 85 19.75 -9.13 -6.26
N GLU A 86 19.38 -9.93 -7.27
CA GLU A 86 18.26 -10.87 -7.22
C GLU A 86 18.82 -12.27 -6.98
N ALA A 87 18.33 -12.95 -5.95
CA ALA A 87 18.86 -14.24 -5.56
C ALA A 87 17.77 -15.20 -5.06
N ARG A 88 18.12 -16.49 -5.04
CA ARG A 88 17.33 -17.53 -4.38
C ARG A 88 18.09 -18.04 -3.17
N LEU A 89 17.41 -18.11 -2.03
CA LEU A 89 17.93 -18.72 -0.83
C LEU A 89 17.90 -20.26 -0.97
N PRO A 90 18.99 -21.00 -0.69
CA PRO A 90 18.98 -22.45 -0.71
C PRO A 90 17.94 -23.07 0.23
N ALA A 91 17.43 -24.24 -0.13
CA ALA A 91 16.45 -24.96 0.69
C ALA A 91 17.04 -25.52 2.00
N ASP A 92 18.34 -25.62 2.09
CA ASP A 92 19.13 -26.09 3.25
C ASP A 92 19.72 -24.92 4.08
N ALA A 93 19.38 -23.66 3.77
CA ALA A 93 19.84 -22.50 4.54
C ALA A 93 19.50 -22.67 6.03
N PRO A 94 20.39 -22.26 6.95
CA PRO A 94 20.09 -22.33 8.39
C PRO A 94 18.88 -21.49 8.76
N LEU A 95 18.03 -22.01 9.68
CA LEU A 95 16.85 -21.28 10.19
C LEU A 95 17.23 -20.39 11.37
N GLY A 96 16.42 -19.36 11.60
CA GLY A 96 16.58 -18.38 12.68
C GLY A 96 17.42 -17.18 12.24
N ASP A 97 18.11 -16.60 13.18
CA ASP A 97 18.99 -15.45 12.94
C ASP A 97 20.26 -15.90 12.23
N VAL A 98 20.53 -15.25 11.10
CA VAL A 98 21.67 -15.58 10.21
C VAL A 98 22.38 -14.30 9.79
N SER A 99 23.62 -14.46 9.34
CA SER A 99 24.43 -13.40 8.74
C SER A 99 24.50 -13.59 7.23
N LEU A 100 24.18 -12.55 6.47
CA LEU A 100 24.34 -12.52 5.01
C LEU A 100 25.54 -11.63 4.66
N THR A 101 26.44 -12.15 3.81
CA THR A 101 27.62 -11.42 3.35
C THR A 101 27.65 -11.41 1.84
N VAL A 102 27.75 -10.21 1.25
CA VAL A 102 28.00 -10.01 -0.19
C VAL A 102 29.50 -9.86 -0.38
N THR A 103 30.08 -10.60 -1.32
CA THR A 103 31.49 -10.51 -1.72
C THR A 103 31.55 -10.13 -3.19
N VAL A 104 32.31 -9.10 -3.55
CA VAL A 104 32.50 -8.63 -4.93
C VAL A 104 33.97 -8.60 -5.24
N ASP A 105 34.40 -9.26 -6.33
CA ASP A 105 35.81 -9.36 -6.76
C ASP A 105 36.74 -9.81 -5.61
N GLY A 106 36.26 -10.73 -4.76
CA GLY A 106 37.00 -11.25 -3.59
C GLY A 106 36.94 -10.35 -2.34
N ALA A 107 36.43 -9.14 -2.42
CA ALA A 107 36.30 -8.22 -1.29
C ALA A 107 34.94 -8.42 -0.58
N PRO A 108 34.90 -8.88 0.68
CA PRO A 108 33.66 -9.04 1.42
C PRO A 108 33.14 -7.72 1.95
N GLY A 109 31.82 -7.53 1.90
CA GLY A 109 31.10 -6.47 2.61
C GLY A 109 30.91 -6.79 4.09
N ALA A 110 30.39 -5.82 4.84
CA ALA A 110 29.98 -6.02 6.21
C ALA A 110 28.86 -7.07 6.31
N PRO A 111 28.91 -7.97 7.30
CA PRO A 111 27.83 -8.92 7.56
C PRO A 111 26.51 -8.21 7.86
N TYR A 112 25.43 -8.65 7.24
CA TYR A 112 24.07 -8.13 7.41
C TYR A 112 23.22 -9.16 8.15
N ALA A 113 22.64 -8.75 9.29
CA ALA A 113 21.78 -9.62 10.08
C ALA A 113 20.39 -9.75 9.41
N MET A 114 19.93 -10.98 9.21
CA MET A 114 18.58 -11.27 8.70
C MET A 114 18.02 -12.52 9.38
N LYS A 115 16.73 -12.76 9.22
CA LYS A 115 16.06 -13.95 9.73
C LYS A 115 15.60 -14.86 8.60
N VAL A 116 15.85 -16.16 8.75
CA VAL A 116 15.39 -17.21 7.83
C VAL A 116 14.31 -18.04 8.49
N GLU A 117 13.19 -18.24 7.82
CA GLU A 117 12.07 -19.08 8.26
C GLU A 117 11.79 -20.23 7.30
N SER A 118 11.02 -21.22 7.76
CA SER A 118 10.61 -22.36 6.93
C SER A 118 9.53 -21.95 5.93
N ALA A 119 8.74 -20.92 6.23
CA ALA A 119 7.69 -20.38 5.39
C ALA A 119 7.56 -18.87 5.63
N ALA A 120 7.56 -18.09 4.57
CA ALA A 120 7.28 -16.66 4.54
C ALA A 120 6.84 -16.32 3.11
N PHE A 121 5.62 -16.71 2.76
CA PHE A 121 5.14 -16.59 1.40
C PHE A 121 4.82 -15.15 1.04
N GLY A 122 5.37 -14.68 -0.08
CA GLY A 122 5.02 -13.43 -0.72
C GLY A 122 4.34 -13.67 -2.07
N ILE A 123 3.30 -12.90 -2.36
CA ILE A 123 2.62 -12.89 -3.66
C ILE A 123 3.22 -11.79 -4.52
N PHE A 124 3.61 -12.11 -5.76
CA PHE A 124 4.06 -11.11 -6.71
C PHE A 124 2.91 -10.18 -7.10
N SER A 125 3.16 -8.88 -7.06
CA SER A 125 2.30 -7.85 -7.65
C SER A 125 2.83 -7.45 -9.04
N ARG A 126 1.96 -6.88 -9.88
CA ARG A 126 2.33 -6.43 -11.22
C ARG A 126 3.28 -5.22 -11.19
N ASN A 127 3.08 -4.33 -10.23
CA ASN A 127 3.94 -3.16 -10.00
C ASN A 127 5.27 -3.50 -9.29
N GLN A 128 5.48 -4.76 -8.88
CA GLN A 128 6.66 -5.23 -8.16
C GLN A 128 6.88 -4.58 -6.77
N GLU A 129 5.86 -3.96 -6.19
CA GLU A 129 5.94 -3.28 -4.89
C GLU A 129 5.32 -4.09 -3.74
N GLY A 130 4.81 -5.29 -4.03
CA GLY A 130 4.21 -6.18 -3.03
C GLY A 130 2.75 -5.83 -2.69
N TRP A 131 2.11 -4.91 -3.42
CA TRP A 131 0.70 -4.53 -3.24
C TRP A 131 0.04 -4.26 -4.60
N GLY A 132 -1.29 -4.05 -4.62
CA GLY A 132 -2.06 -3.80 -5.84
C GLY A 132 -2.36 -5.07 -6.63
N PRO A 133 -2.59 -4.98 -7.95
CA PRO A 133 -2.94 -6.13 -8.77
C PRO A 133 -1.89 -7.23 -8.70
N GLY A 134 -2.30 -8.43 -8.31
CA GLY A 134 -1.43 -9.60 -8.20
C GLY A 134 -1.02 -10.16 -9.57
N ARG A 135 0.09 -10.88 -9.61
CA ARG A 135 0.41 -11.75 -10.74
C ARG A 135 -0.47 -13.00 -10.66
N VAL A 136 -1.68 -12.84 -11.15
CA VAL A 136 -2.71 -13.86 -11.24
C VAL A 136 -3.05 -14.06 -12.69
N ASP A 137 -3.15 -15.33 -13.12
CA ASP A 137 -3.59 -15.70 -14.44
C ASP A 137 -4.93 -16.43 -14.36
N ASN A 138 -5.88 -16.03 -15.18
CA ASN A 138 -7.13 -16.74 -15.39
C ASN A 138 -6.86 -18.02 -16.19
N GLN A 139 -7.39 -19.13 -15.76
CA GLN A 139 -7.33 -20.38 -16.53
C GLN A 139 -8.60 -20.47 -17.39
N GLU A 140 -8.42 -20.42 -18.69
CA GLU A 140 -9.52 -20.46 -19.65
C GLU A 140 -10.02 -21.89 -19.87
N SER A 141 -11.24 -22.02 -20.41
CA SER A 141 -11.87 -23.32 -20.66
C SER A 141 -11.09 -24.21 -21.64
N ASN A 142 -10.31 -23.61 -22.55
CA ASN A 142 -9.44 -24.29 -23.49
C ASN A 142 -8.08 -24.69 -22.89
N GLY A 143 -7.86 -24.46 -21.58
CA GLY A 143 -6.62 -24.75 -20.88
C GLY A 143 -5.52 -23.68 -21.01
N SER A 144 -5.73 -22.62 -21.80
CA SER A 144 -4.80 -21.49 -21.87
C SER A 144 -4.86 -20.63 -20.62
N ARG A 145 -3.83 -19.79 -20.43
CA ARG A 145 -3.79 -18.80 -19.35
C ARG A 145 -3.81 -17.39 -19.93
N SER A 146 -4.59 -16.53 -19.33
CA SER A 146 -4.62 -15.10 -19.63
C SER A 146 -4.41 -14.29 -18.37
N ALA A 147 -3.68 -13.18 -18.47
CA ALA A 147 -3.38 -12.37 -17.33
C ALA A 147 -4.65 -11.72 -16.76
N ASN A 148 -4.93 -11.92 -15.46
CA ASN A 148 -5.98 -11.17 -14.76
C ASN A 148 -5.62 -9.70 -14.66
N ASN A 149 -6.49 -8.82 -15.09
CA ASN A 149 -6.33 -7.37 -15.03
C ASN A 149 -7.69 -6.67 -15.08
N LEU A 150 -7.71 -5.35 -15.07
CA LEU A 150 -8.95 -4.56 -15.03
C LEU A 150 -9.85 -4.75 -16.26
N ARG A 151 -9.30 -5.20 -17.40
CA ARG A 151 -10.03 -5.45 -18.65
C ARG A 151 -10.35 -6.93 -18.86
N HIS A 152 -9.71 -7.81 -18.09
CA HIS A 152 -9.83 -9.25 -18.23
C HIS A 152 -9.96 -9.91 -16.85
N SER A 153 -11.14 -9.73 -16.26
CA SER A 153 -11.49 -10.25 -14.95
C SER A 153 -11.70 -11.76 -14.96
N ALA A 154 -11.44 -12.40 -13.84
CA ALA A 154 -11.87 -13.78 -13.62
C ALA A 154 -13.37 -13.84 -13.28
N ARG A 155 -13.99 -14.99 -13.56
CA ARG A 155 -15.39 -15.27 -13.15
C ARG A 155 -15.41 -15.95 -11.78
N PRO A 156 -16.42 -15.72 -10.94
CA PRO A 156 -16.67 -16.57 -9.78
C PRO A 156 -16.69 -18.03 -10.19
N GLY A 157 -16.06 -18.91 -9.41
CA GLY A 157 -15.90 -20.34 -9.73
C GLY A 157 -14.80 -20.66 -10.75
N GLN A 158 -14.18 -19.68 -11.43
CA GLN A 158 -13.11 -19.93 -12.40
C GLN A 158 -11.82 -20.37 -11.69
N PRO A 159 -11.06 -21.35 -12.24
CA PRO A 159 -9.72 -21.62 -11.79
C PRO A 159 -8.78 -20.46 -12.17
N VAL A 160 -7.90 -20.11 -11.25
CA VAL A 160 -6.86 -19.09 -11.44
C VAL A 160 -5.53 -19.59 -10.86
N VAL A 161 -4.43 -19.02 -11.31
CA VAL A 161 -3.09 -19.36 -10.83
C VAL A 161 -2.42 -18.09 -10.34
N LEU A 162 -2.03 -18.06 -9.08
CA LEU A 162 -1.22 -16.99 -8.54
C LEU A 162 0.26 -17.36 -8.50
N SER A 163 1.12 -16.36 -8.66
CA SER A 163 2.57 -16.51 -8.58
C SER A 163 3.10 -15.82 -7.32
N GLY A 164 4.04 -16.48 -6.65
CA GLY A 164 4.66 -15.97 -5.42
C GLY A 164 6.00 -16.63 -5.15
N THR A 165 6.52 -16.46 -3.93
CA THR A 165 7.75 -17.12 -3.49
C THR A 165 7.79 -17.28 -1.98
N GLY A 166 8.42 -18.37 -1.50
CA GLY A 166 8.61 -18.61 -0.08
C GLY A 166 7.57 -19.51 0.59
N LEU A 167 6.91 -20.38 -0.19
CA LEU A 167 6.02 -21.42 0.35
C LEU A 167 6.79 -22.38 1.28
N GLY A 168 6.22 -22.60 2.45
CA GLY A 168 6.66 -23.62 3.41
C GLY A 168 6.23 -25.05 3.02
N ALA A 169 6.41 -26.01 3.91
CA ALA A 169 5.98 -27.40 3.69
C ALA A 169 4.47 -27.59 3.84
N SER A 170 3.80 -26.71 4.59
CA SER A 170 2.36 -26.77 4.86
C SER A 170 1.54 -26.54 3.59
N ARG A 171 0.32 -27.07 3.57
CA ARG A 171 -0.64 -26.78 2.51
C ARG A 171 -1.13 -25.33 2.66
N PRO A 172 -0.96 -24.47 1.64
CA PRO A 172 -1.42 -23.09 1.74
C PRO A 172 -2.96 -23.00 1.69
N GLU A 173 -3.49 -22.02 2.38
CA GLU A 173 -4.86 -21.57 2.25
C GLU A 173 -4.91 -20.28 1.45
N VAL A 174 -5.78 -20.19 0.46
CA VAL A 174 -6.00 -18.99 -0.33
C VAL A 174 -7.30 -18.32 0.10
N TRP A 175 -7.25 -17.03 0.35
CA TRP A 175 -8.38 -16.22 0.78
C TRP A 175 -8.66 -15.12 -0.24
N VAL A 176 -9.90 -15.07 -0.72
CA VAL A 176 -10.40 -14.09 -1.69
C VAL A 176 -11.44 -13.23 -0.98
N GLY A 177 -11.13 -11.97 -0.69
CA GLY A 177 -11.88 -11.19 0.29
C GLY A 177 -11.84 -11.88 1.65
N LEU A 178 -13.01 -12.25 2.19
CA LEU A 178 -13.13 -13.02 3.43
C LEU A 178 -13.49 -14.49 3.21
N GLN A 179 -13.42 -14.99 1.97
CA GLN A 179 -13.80 -16.34 1.62
C GLN A 179 -12.60 -17.21 1.32
N ARG A 180 -12.60 -18.43 1.84
CA ARG A 180 -11.57 -19.43 1.55
C ARG A 180 -11.80 -20.06 0.19
N ALA A 181 -10.78 -20.05 -0.65
CA ALA A 181 -10.77 -20.65 -1.97
C ALA A 181 -10.30 -22.11 -1.92
N ALA A 182 -10.80 -22.95 -2.83
CA ALA A 182 -10.34 -24.32 -2.96
C ALA A 182 -9.01 -24.38 -3.72
N VAL A 183 -7.93 -24.77 -3.04
CA VAL A 183 -6.62 -24.98 -3.66
C VAL A 183 -6.66 -26.27 -4.49
N ILE A 184 -6.32 -26.14 -5.79
CA ILE A 184 -6.29 -27.23 -6.77
C ILE A 184 -4.92 -27.88 -6.78
N ALA A 185 -3.86 -27.08 -6.93
CA ALA A 185 -2.48 -27.55 -7.05
C ALA A 185 -1.49 -26.52 -6.50
N VAL A 186 -0.36 -27.00 -6.05
CA VAL A 186 0.79 -26.19 -5.61
C VAL A 186 2.02 -26.66 -6.35
N ARG A 187 2.73 -25.74 -6.98
CA ARG A 187 4.00 -25.99 -7.65
C ARG A 187 5.08 -25.11 -7.05
N ARG A 188 6.13 -25.73 -6.53
CA ARG A 188 7.28 -24.98 -6.01
C ARG A 188 8.18 -24.54 -7.14
N GLY A 189 8.66 -23.32 -7.04
CA GLY A 189 9.58 -22.78 -8.00
C GLY A 189 10.97 -23.38 -7.89
N THR A 190 11.68 -23.45 -9.01
CA THR A 190 13.08 -23.88 -9.09
C THR A 190 13.88 -22.83 -9.85
N ALA A 191 15.18 -22.76 -9.60
CA ALA A 191 16.07 -21.74 -10.17
C ALA A 191 15.50 -20.32 -10.02
N GLY A 192 15.30 -19.58 -11.09
CA GLY A 192 14.72 -18.21 -11.09
C GLY A 192 13.19 -18.15 -11.12
N LYS A 193 12.48 -19.29 -11.07
CA LYS A 193 11.01 -19.31 -11.12
C LYS A 193 10.42 -19.26 -9.73
N GLY A 194 9.37 -18.46 -9.54
CA GLY A 194 8.57 -18.41 -8.32
C GLY A 194 7.70 -19.66 -8.11
N ASP A 195 7.06 -19.71 -6.96
CA ASP A 195 6.06 -20.71 -6.62
C ASP A 195 4.73 -20.36 -7.31
N GLU A 196 3.92 -21.37 -7.63
CA GLU A 196 2.56 -21.18 -8.17
C GLU A 196 1.53 -21.92 -7.31
N ILE A 197 0.40 -21.27 -7.08
CA ILE A 197 -0.77 -21.87 -6.44
C ILE A 197 -1.94 -21.76 -7.42
N ALA A 198 -2.43 -22.91 -7.90
CA ALA A 198 -3.68 -22.98 -8.64
C ALA A 198 -4.84 -23.18 -7.65
N PHE A 199 -5.88 -22.37 -7.78
CA PHE A 199 -7.06 -22.44 -6.92
C PHE A 199 -8.32 -22.04 -7.70
N ARG A 200 -9.47 -22.40 -7.18
CA ARG A 200 -10.76 -22.03 -7.73
C ARG A 200 -11.33 -20.84 -6.94
N LEU A 201 -11.69 -19.77 -7.63
CA LEU A 201 -12.41 -18.65 -7.00
C LEU A 201 -13.69 -19.16 -6.36
N PRO A 202 -14.03 -18.74 -5.14
CA PRO A 202 -15.32 -19.09 -4.53
C PRO A 202 -16.49 -18.65 -5.43
N PRO A 203 -17.56 -19.45 -5.56
CA PRO A 203 -18.72 -19.08 -6.40
C PRO A 203 -19.38 -17.77 -5.97
N ASN A 204 -19.29 -17.44 -4.68
CA ASN A 204 -19.85 -16.22 -4.10
C ASN A 204 -18.75 -15.15 -3.88
N SER A 205 -17.64 -15.19 -4.63
CA SER A 205 -16.61 -14.16 -4.53
C SER A 205 -17.21 -12.78 -4.74
N PRO A 206 -16.79 -11.78 -3.95
CA PRO A 206 -17.19 -10.41 -4.20
C PRO A 206 -16.72 -10.01 -5.60
N ALA A 207 -17.58 -9.33 -6.36
CA ALA A 207 -17.20 -8.73 -7.63
C ALA A 207 -16.48 -7.40 -7.40
N GLY A 208 -15.57 -7.04 -8.29
CA GLY A 208 -14.87 -5.76 -8.25
C GLY A 208 -13.50 -5.81 -8.92
N CYS A 209 -12.94 -4.63 -9.15
CA CYS A 209 -11.62 -4.48 -9.78
C CYS A 209 -10.47 -4.84 -8.83
N PHE A 210 -10.68 -4.69 -7.52
CA PHE A 210 -9.62 -4.80 -6.50
C PHE A 210 -10.06 -5.70 -5.33
N VAL A 211 -10.42 -6.95 -5.66
CA VAL A 211 -10.80 -7.93 -4.63
C VAL A 211 -9.55 -8.41 -3.91
N PRO A 212 -9.45 -8.28 -2.58
CA PRO A 212 -8.26 -8.69 -1.83
C PRO A 212 -7.97 -10.18 -1.95
N LEU A 213 -6.71 -10.53 -2.12
CA LEU A 213 -6.20 -11.90 -2.23
C LEU A 213 -5.01 -12.07 -1.28
N GLN A 214 -5.07 -13.07 -0.41
CA GLN A 214 -4.06 -13.38 0.59
C GLN A 214 -3.84 -14.89 0.68
N VAL A 215 -2.61 -15.30 0.98
CA VAL A 215 -2.25 -16.70 1.26
C VAL A 215 -1.85 -16.82 2.73
N ARG A 216 -2.27 -17.91 3.36
CA ARG A 216 -1.95 -18.25 4.75
C ARG A 216 -1.42 -19.66 4.82
N GLU A 217 -0.39 -19.85 5.64
CA GLU A 217 0.18 -21.16 5.97
C GLU A 217 0.19 -21.34 7.48
N ALA A 218 -0.05 -22.56 7.94
CA ALA A 218 0.00 -22.85 9.37
C ALA A 218 1.38 -22.55 9.95
N GLY A 219 1.42 -21.81 11.05
CA GLY A 219 2.65 -21.44 11.75
C GLY A 219 3.47 -20.32 11.10
N ALA A 220 2.99 -19.72 10.01
CA ALA A 220 3.63 -18.59 9.37
C ALA A 220 2.76 -17.32 9.42
N ALA A 221 3.38 -16.16 9.24
CA ALA A 221 2.65 -14.93 9.02
C ALA A 221 1.88 -14.99 7.67
N PRO A 222 0.71 -14.34 7.55
CA PRO A 222 0.02 -14.22 6.27
C PRO A 222 0.91 -13.53 5.22
N SER A 223 0.69 -13.86 3.94
CA SER A 223 1.35 -13.15 2.85
C SER A 223 0.98 -11.66 2.84
N ASN A 224 1.69 -10.86 2.04
CA ASN A 224 1.17 -9.57 1.59
C ASN A 224 -0.21 -9.74 0.96
N THR A 225 -1.01 -8.66 0.97
CA THR A 225 -2.30 -8.61 0.27
C THR A 225 -2.08 -8.00 -1.12
N VAL A 226 -2.50 -8.73 -2.13
CA VAL A 226 -2.62 -8.23 -3.51
C VAL A 226 -4.09 -8.22 -3.92
N THR A 227 -4.43 -7.77 -5.12
CA THR A 227 -5.80 -7.77 -5.59
C THR A 227 -5.97 -8.62 -6.86
N VAL A 228 -7.18 -9.13 -7.04
CA VAL A 228 -7.62 -9.85 -8.22
C VAL A 228 -8.90 -9.21 -8.75
N SER A 229 -9.01 -9.07 -10.06
CA SER A 229 -10.19 -8.53 -10.71
C SER A 229 -11.22 -9.65 -10.94
N ILE A 230 -12.44 -9.47 -10.44
CA ILE A 230 -13.53 -10.46 -10.51
C ILE A 230 -14.79 -9.81 -11.05
N HIS A 231 -15.36 -10.40 -12.11
CA HIS A 231 -16.63 -9.99 -12.70
C HIS A 231 -17.43 -11.22 -13.15
N ALA A 232 -18.75 -11.20 -12.94
CA ALA A 232 -19.61 -12.35 -13.23
C ALA A 232 -19.53 -12.83 -14.69
N GLY A 233 -19.44 -11.91 -15.63
CA GLY A 233 -19.31 -12.21 -17.05
C GLY A 233 -17.88 -12.42 -17.54
N GLY A 234 -16.86 -12.16 -16.70
CA GLY A 234 -15.47 -11.94 -17.15
C GLY A 234 -15.36 -10.62 -17.91
N GLY A 235 -14.25 -10.39 -18.60
CA GLY A 235 -14.02 -9.14 -19.33
C GLY A 235 -13.67 -7.96 -18.39
N PRO A 236 -14.01 -6.70 -18.77
CA PRO A 236 -13.73 -5.55 -17.93
C PRO A 236 -14.40 -5.66 -16.57
N CYS A 237 -13.67 -5.33 -15.52
CA CYS A 237 -14.24 -5.32 -14.19
C CYS A 237 -15.23 -4.17 -14.02
N GLU A 238 -16.27 -4.41 -13.25
CA GLU A 238 -17.08 -3.33 -12.72
C GLU A 238 -16.42 -2.78 -11.45
N PRO A 239 -16.36 -1.45 -11.31
CA PRO A 239 -15.86 -0.87 -10.09
C PRO A 239 -16.73 -1.32 -8.91
N SER A 240 -16.13 -1.32 -7.74
CA SER A 240 -16.89 -1.51 -6.52
C SER A 240 -17.95 -0.39 -6.43
N THR A 241 -19.11 -0.72 -5.86
CA THR A 241 -20.18 0.25 -5.57
C THR A 241 -19.72 1.43 -4.69
N VAL A 242 -18.50 1.38 -4.15
CA VAL A 242 -17.95 2.41 -3.25
C VAL A 242 -17.46 3.63 -4.00
N LEU A 243 -16.76 3.44 -5.13
CA LEU A 243 -16.35 4.55 -6.00
C LEU A 243 -16.70 4.20 -7.46
N PRO A 244 -17.22 5.16 -8.25
CA PRO A 244 -17.63 4.88 -9.62
C PRO A 244 -16.46 4.51 -10.52
N ALA A 245 -16.74 3.73 -11.58
CA ALA A 245 -15.77 3.32 -12.61
C ALA A 245 -15.00 4.47 -13.21
N ALA A 246 -15.71 5.54 -13.43
CA ALA A 246 -15.16 6.76 -13.99
C ALA A 246 -13.96 7.31 -13.19
N ALA A 247 -13.84 7.01 -11.90
CA ALA A 247 -12.70 7.45 -11.11
C ALA A 247 -11.36 6.77 -11.50
N TRP A 248 -11.41 5.67 -12.29
CA TRP A 248 -10.24 4.80 -12.50
C TRP A 248 -9.93 4.46 -13.95
N SER A 249 -10.83 4.72 -14.88
CA SER A 249 -10.60 4.47 -16.31
C SER A 249 -9.69 5.57 -16.90
N GLY A 250 -8.90 5.23 -17.94
CA GLY A 250 -8.02 6.20 -18.59
C GLY A 250 -6.65 6.41 -17.92
N ARG A 251 -5.85 7.29 -18.50
CA ARG A 251 -4.48 7.60 -18.03
C ARG A 251 -4.43 8.85 -17.17
N SER A 252 -5.24 9.86 -17.48
CA SER A 252 -5.27 11.12 -16.76
C SER A 252 -6.50 11.20 -15.88
N GLY A 253 -6.32 11.50 -14.60
CA GLY A 253 -7.39 11.55 -13.61
C GLY A 253 -7.31 12.74 -12.67
N GLY A 254 -8.49 13.21 -12.24
CA GLY A 254 -8.62 14.25 -11.23
C GLY A 254 -9.44 13.76 -10.03
N LEU A 255 -8.99 14.07 -8.82
CA LEU A 255 -9.73 13.81 -7.60
C LEU A 255 -9.79 15.08 -6.76
N VAL A 256 -11.00 15.51 -6.40
CA VAL A 256 -11.24 16.59 -5.44
C VAL A 256 -11.87 16.00 -4.19
N VAL A 257 -11.28 16.26 -3.03
CA VAL A 257 -11.75 15.79 -1.73
C VAL A 257 -12.02 16.97 -0.81
N ILE A 258 -13.24 17.07 -0.34
CA ILE A 258 -13.65 18.01 0.70
C ILE A 258 -13.91 17.20 1.97
N SER A 259 -13.20 17.48 3.06
CA SER A 259 -13.31 16.66 4.25
C SER A 259 -13.43 17.46 5.53
N ARG A 260 -14.29 16.97 6.44
CA ARG A 260 -14.30 17.37 7.84
C ARG A 260 -13.80 16.20 8.69
N THR A 261 -12.76 16.44 9.47
CA THR A 261 -12.18 15.45 10.38
C THR A 261 -12.40 15.87 11.83
N VAL A 262 -12.96 14.96 12.63
CA VAL A 262 -13.17 15.11 14.07
C VAL A 262 -12.22 14.19 14.83
N ARG A 263 -11.46 14.75 15.76
CA ARG A 263 -10.56 14.01 16.67
C ARG A 263 -10.83 14.38 18.12
N PRO A 264 -10.91 13.42 19.03
CA PRO A 264 -10.99 13.70 20.47
C PRO A 264 -9.72 14.45 20.96
N PRO A 265 -9.81 15.24 22.07
CA PRO A 265 -11.09 15.50 22.75
C PRO A 265 -12.00 16.46 21.99
N ASP A 266 -11.50 17.40 21.19
CA ASP A 266 -12.33 18.51 20.65
C ASP A 266 -11.70 19.18 19.43
N SER A 267 -10.91 18.46 18.64
CA SER A 267 -10.32 19.00 17.40
C SER A 267 -11.21 18.68 16.21
N VAL A 268 -11.60 19.71 15.48
CA VAL A 268 -12.33 19.60 14.21
C VAL A 268 -11.55 20.36 13.14
N THR A 269 -11.29 19.72 12.01
CA THR A 269 -10.60 20.34 10.87
C THR A 269 -11.40 20.18 9.58
N ASP A 270 -11.50 21.26 8.81
CA ASP A 270 -12.04 21.26 7.46
C ASP A 270 -10.89 21.40 6.47
N GLU A 271 -10.82 20.50 5.50
CA GLU A 271 -9.77 20.50 4.48
C GLU A 271 -10.35 20.42 3.08
N GLY A 272 -9.67 21.09 2.15
CA GLY A 272 -9.88 20.96 0.71
C GLY A 272 -8.61 20.48 0.06
N MET A 273 -8.73 19.43 -0.73
CA MET A 273 -7.61 18.81 -1.44
C MET A 273 -8.01 18.47 -2.87
N ALA A 274 -7.03 18.51 -3.78
CA ALA A 274 -7.20 17.98 -5.11
C ALA A 274 -5.89 17.36 -5.61
N ALA A 275 -6.00 16.32 -6.42
CA ALA A 275 -4.89 15.73 -7.13
C ALA A 275 -5.26 15.54 -8.60
N PHE A 276 -4.35 15.94 -9.48
CA PHE A 276 -4.45 15.72 -10.92
C PHE A 276 -3.20 14.99 -11.36
N VAL A 277 -3.38 13.80 -11.92
CA VAL A 277 -2.27 12.90 -12.21
C VAL A 277 -2.42 12.21 -13.56
N ARG A 278 -1.28 11.93 -14.19
CA ARG A 278 -1.15 11.05 -15.35
C ARG A 278 -0.41 9.79 -14.94
N ARG A 279 -1.01 8.64 -15.17
CA ARG A 279 -0.42 7.33 -14.90
C ARG A 279 0.38 6.85 -16.11
N GLU A 280 1.53 6.26 -15.86
CA GLU A 280 2.36 5.67 -16.91
C GLU A 280 1.70 4.41 -17.49
N ASP A 281 1.07 3.61 -16.62
CA ASP A 281 0.34 2.40 -16.96
C ASP A 281 -1.14 2.53 -16.59
N GLN A 282 -2.05 2.23 -17.52
CA GLN A 282 -3.49 2.23 -17.27
C GLN A 282 -3.92 1.12 -16.30
N ASP A 283 -3.17 0.02 -16.25
CA ASP A 283 -3.41 -1.11 -15.36
C ASP A 283 -2.70 -0.96 -14.01
N ALA A 284 -1.88 0.08 -13.84
CA ALA A 284 -1.25 0.40 -12.55
C ALA A 284 -2.29 0.90 -11.55
N ALA A 285 -2.23 0.38 -10.34
CA ALA A 285 -3.07 0.87 -9.25
C ALA A 285 -2.74 2.33 -8.96
N PRO A 286 -3.72 3.25 -8.95
CA PRO A 286 -3.47 4.68 -8.87
C PRO A 286 -2.85 5.12 -7.53
N SER A 287 -3.27 4.53 -6.44
CA SER A 287 -2.66 4.66 -5.10
C SER A 287 -3.18 3.55 -4.20
N GLN A 288 -2.53 3.34 -3.04
CA GLN A 288 -2.95 2.30 -2.10
C GLN A 288 -4.38 2.49 -1.59
N VAL A 289 -4.83 3.73 -1.41
CA VAL A 289 -6.16 4.03 -0.88
C VAL A 289 -7.23 3.95 -1.94
N LEU A 290 -6.85 4.22 -3.17
CA LEU A 290 -7.76 4.08 -4.29
C LEU A 290 -8.04 2.60 -4.62
N LEU A 291 -7.30 1.68 -4.01
CA LEU A 291 -7.63 0.25 -3.97
C LEU A 291 -8.68 -0.04 -2.89
N ILE A 292 -9.70 0.81 -2.75
CA ILE A 292 -10.80 0.56 -1.81
C ILE A 292 -11.39 -0.81 -2.13
N PRO A 293 -11.35 -1.75 -1.18
CA PRO A 293 -11.84 -3.10 -1.43
C PRO A 293 -13.37 -3.09 -1.60
N PRO A 294 -13.95 -4.14 -2.19
CA PRO A 294 -15.40 -4.35 -2.19
C PRO A 294 -15.98 -4.28 -0.79
N LEU A 295 -17.25 -3.89 -0.69
CA LEU A 295 -17.97 -3.84 0.59
C LEU A 295 -17.86 -5.17 1.34
N GLY A 296 -17.66 -5.10 2.64
CA GLY A 296 -17.47 -6.24 3.52
C GLY A 296 -16.08 -6.86 3.49
N THR A 297 -15.09 -6.21 2.87
CA THR A 297 -13.70 -6.73 2.80
C THR A 297 -12.66 -5.72 3.28
N CYS A 298 -11.44 -6.22 3.52
CA CYS A 298 -10.30 -5.42 3.94
C CYS A 298 -9.08 -5.71 3.07
N THR A 299 -8.24 -4.70 2.87
CA THR A 299 -6.91 -4.83 2.29
C THR A 299 -5.86 -4.28 3.25
N ALA A 300 -4.66 -4.85 3.27
CA ALA A 300 -3.58 -4.40 4.13
C ALA A 300 -2.29 -4.23 3.34
N TYR A 301 -1.55 -3.20 3.65
CA TYR A 301 -0.31 -2.82 3.00
C TYR A 301 0.79 -2.60 4.03
N THR A 302 2.00 -2.93 3.66
CA THR A 302 3.20 -2.64 4.45
C THR A 302 4.28 -2.09 3.54
N GLY A 303 5.15 -1.27 4.09
CA GLY A 303 6.25 -0.68 3.34
C GLY A 303 7.38 -0.22 4.24
N ALA A 304 8.55 0.05 3.63
CA ALA A 304 9.66 0.67 4.32
C ALA A 304 9.42 2.18 4.47
N ALA A 305 9.70 2.71 5.65
CA ALA A 305 9.49 4.13 5.93
C ALA A 305 10.59 5.04 5.35
N THR A 306 11.67 4.44 4.82
CA THR A 306 12.88 5.16 4.36
C THR A 306 12.74 5.87 3.01
N ASP A 307 11.68 5.62 2.27
CA ASP A 307 11.44 6.15 0.93
C ASP A 307 10.34 7.24 0.86
N GLY A 308 9.93 7.77 2.01
CA GLY A 308 8.93 8.84 2.09
C GLY A 308 7.50 8.39 1.82
N SER A 309 7.27 7.09 1.64
CA SER A 309 5.98 6.48 1.32
C SER A 309 5.12 6.16 2.55
N GLN A 310 5.29 6.90 3.66
CA GLN A 310 4.49 6.66 4.87
C GLN A 310 2.99 6.90 4.59
N PRO A 311 2.11 6.02 5.09
CA PRO A 311 0.68 6.24 4.97
C PRO A 311 0.30 7.49 5.74
N SER A 312 -0.47 8.35 5.12
CA SER A 312 -1.02 9.51 5.82
C SER A 312 -2.05 9.08 6.86
N SER A 313 -2.02 9.71 8.02
CA SER A 313 -3.06 9.59 9.05
C SER A 313 -4.38 10.28 8.66
N SER A 314 -4.41 10.96 7.50
CA SER A 314 -5.59 11.61 6.93
C SER A 314 -6.10 10.81 5.72
N PRO A 315 -7.40 10.45 5.67
CA PRO A 315 -7.97 9.80 4.50
C PRO A 315 -7.75 10.57 3.21
N GLY A 316 -7.78 11.89 3.26
CA GLY A 316 -7.58 12.73 2.10
C GLY A 316 -6.15 12.65 1.54
N ASP A 317 -5.13 12.74 2.38
CA ASP A 317 -3.74 12.62 1.94
C ASP A 317 -3.43 11.21 1.40
N ALA A 318 -4.03 10.20 2.04
CA ALA A 318 -3.89 8.83 1.60
C ALA A 318 -4.52 8.60 0.21
N LEU A 319 -5.67 9.25 -0.09
CA LEU A 319 -6.30 9.23 -1.41
C LEU A 319 -5.44 9.88 -2.51
N LEU A 320 -4.51 10.75 -2.16
CA LEU A 320 -3.77 11.58 -3.12
C LEU A 320 -2.34 11.09 -3.38
N SER A 321 -1.81 10.16 -2.58
CA SER A 321 -0.47 9.63 -2.81
C SER A 321 -0.44 8.61 -3.95
N SER A 322 0.31 8.89 -5.01
CA SER A 322 0.52 7.97 -6.13
C SER A 322 2.02 7.81 -6.39
N ALA A 323 2.53 6.58 -6.27
CA ALA A 323 3.95 6.29 -6.44
C ALA A 323 4.41 6.28 -7.92
N HIS A 324 3.48 6.12 -8.89
CA HIS A 324 3.77 5.96 -10.31
C HIS A 324 2.88 6.87 -11.18
N ALA A 325 2.76 8.12 -10.78
CA ALA A 325 2.01 9.09 -11.54
C ALA A 325 2.75 10.42 -11.63
N THR A 326 2.69 11.04 -12.78
CA THR A 326 3.16 12.40 -12.99
C THR A 326 2.03 13.37 -12.64
N GLY A 327 2.31 14.35 -11.80
CA GLY A 327 1.34 15.41 -11.48
C GLY A 327 1.05 16.28 -12.69
N LEU A 328 -0.21 16.66 -12.88
CA LEU A 328 -0.67 17.52 -13.96
C LEU A 328 -0.92 18.94 -13.44
N ASP A 329 -0.52 19.92 -14.21
CA ASP A 329 -0.79 21.33 -13.91
C ASP A 329 -2.27 21.68 -14.18
N ALA A 330 -3.00 21.94 -13.09
CA ALA A 330 -4.39 22.42 -13.12
C ALA A 330 -4.51 23.92 -12.76
N GLY A 331 -3.38 24.65 -12.79
CA GLY A 331 -3.33 26.08 -12.58
C GLY A 331 -2.80 26.51 -11.21
N ARG A 332 -2.75 27.82 -11.01
CA ARG A 332 -2.12 28.42 -9.83
C ARG A 332 -2.88 28.16 -8.51
N ARG A 333 -4.17 27.90 -8.59
CA ARG A 333 -5.04 27.64 -7.42
C ARG A 333 -6.33 26.96 -7.86
N ILE A 334 -6.91 26.25 -6.92
CA ILE A 334 -8.30 25.82 -6.94
C ILE A 334 -9.06 26.65 -5.91
N THR A 335 -10.26 27.03 -6.19
CA THR A 335 -11.12 27.78 -5.24
C THR A 335 -12.18 26.86 -4.70
N VAL A 336 -12.34 26.82 -3.39
CA VAL A 336 -13.47 26.15 -2.72
C VAL A 336 -14.41 27.24 -2.19
N ALA A 337 -15.65 27.18 -2.66
CA ALA A 337 -16.67 28.20 -2.38
C ALA A 337 -17.84 27.60 -1.60
N ARG A 338 -18.36 28.36 -0.62
CA ARG A 338 -19.57 28.05 0.11
C ARG A 338 -20.22 29.33 0.66
N GLY A 339 -21.53 29.51 0.41
CA GLY A 339 -22.30 30.65 0.95
C GLY A 339 -21.69 32.03 0.64
N GLY A 340 -21.10 32.20 -0.55
CA GLY A 340 -20.41 33.44 -0.93
C GLY A 340 -18.98 33.58 -0.41
N VAL A 341 -18.51 32.70 0.48
CA VAL A 341 -17.14 32.70 0.97
C VAL A 341 -16.26 31.85 0.06
N LEU A 342 -15.12 32.39 -0.35
CA LEU A 342 -14.15 31.75 -1.24
C LEU A 342 -12.85 31.47 -0.47
N LYS A 343 -12.35 30.24 -0.58
CA LYS A 343 -11.04 29.85 -0.03
C LYS A 343 -10.17 29.26 -1.13
N PRO A 344 -8.98 29.85 -1.41
CA PRO A 344 -8.07 29.29 -2.39
C PRO A 344 -7.36 28.06 -1.83
N VAL A 345 -7.26 26.99 -2.60
CA VAL A 345 -6.48 25.78 -2.32
C VAL A 345 -5.23 25.82 -3.23
N SER A 346 -4.08 25.94 -2.62
CA SER A 346 -2.82 26.18 -3.33
C SER A 346 -2.10 24.88 -3.68
N PRO A 347 -1.25 24.89 -4.71
CA PRO A 347 -0.34 23.78 -5.00
C PRO A 347 0.55 23.47 -3.79
N VAL A 348 0.83 22.20 -3.56
CA VAL A 348 1.77 21.74 -2.53
C VAL A 348 3.19 21.85 -3.09
N PRO A 349 4.10 22.58 -2.45
CA PRO A 349 5.50 22.69 -2.91
C PRO A 349 6.17 21.33 -3.02
N GLY A 350 6.82 21.05 -4.15
CA GLY A 350 7.52 19.79 -4.39
C GLY A 350 6.61 18.60 -4.76
N ALA A 351 5.29 18.79 -4.84
CA ALA A 351 4.33 17.76 -5.24
C ALA A 351 3.44 18.27 -6.39
N PRO A 352 3.93 18.26 -7.65
CA PRO A 352 3.17 18.70 -8.80
C PRO A 352 1.81 18.02 -8.89
N GLY A 353 0.77 18.75 -9.31
CA GLY A 353 -0.59 18.23 -9.44
C GLY A 353 -1.35 18.06 -8.12
N LEU A 354 -0.69 18.23 -6.98
CA LEU A 354 -1.33 18.17 -5.66
C LEU A 354 -1.62 19.57 -5.13
N TYR A 355 -2.87 19.78 -4.68
CA TYR A 355 -3.37 21.02 -4.08
C TYR A 355 -3.94 20.70 -2.71
N LYS A 356 -3.60 21.48 -1.70
CA LYS A 356 -4.09 21.27 -0.32
C LYS A 356 -4.23 22.54 0.45
N ARG A 357 -5.30 22.64 1.26
CA ARG A 357 -5.49 23.72 2.22
C ARG A 357 -6.36 23.28 3.41
N LEU A 358 -5.98 23.74 4.58
CA LEU A 358 -6.84 23.79 5.76
C LEU A 358 -7.88 24.90 5.54
N LEU A 359 -9.16 24.54 5.41
CA LEU A 359 -10.27 25.47 5.18
C LEU A 359 -10.80 26.08 6.49
N GLY A 360 -10.62 25.40 7.62
CA GLY A 360 -11.00 25.85 8.93
C GLY A 360 -10.62 24.86 10.01
N GLU A 361 -10.47 25.36 11.23
CA GLU A 361 -10.14 24.52 12.39
C GLU A 361 -10.88 25.06 13.62
N ALA A 362 -11.33 24.13 14.47
CA ALA A 362 -11.79 24.44 15.83
C ALA A 362 -11.13 23.50 16.83
N ARG A 363 -10.71 24.05 17.99
CA ARG A 363 -10.18 23.29 19.13
C ARG A 363 -10.84 23.81 20.41
N GLY A 364 -11.47 22.94 21.18
CA GLY A 364 -12.24 23.34 22.35
C GLY A 364 -13.31 24.39 22.03
N GLY A 365 -13.94 24.28 20.86
CA GLY A 365 -14.94 25.26 20.40
C GLY A 365 -14.40 26.60 19.91
N ARG A 366 -13.07 26.82 19.93
CA ARG A 366 -12.45 28.10 19.49
C ARG A 366 -11.86 27.94 18.09
N PRO A 367 -11.95 28.96 17.21
CA PRO A 367 -11.28 28.93 15.92
C PRO A 367 -9.77 28.73 16.06
N GLY A 368 -9.21 27.81 15.25
CA GLY A 368 -7.79 27.56 15.15
C GLY A 368 -7.16 28.13 13.88
N ARG A 369 -6.14 27.46 13.36
CA ARG A 369 -5.50 27.82 12.09
C ARG A 369 -6.51 27.70 10.95
N GLY A 370 -6.41 28.55 9.93
CA GLY A 370 -7.36 28.57 8.80
C GLY A 370 -8.68 29.30 9.09
N GLY A 371 -8.91 29.75 10.32
CA GLY A 371 -10.13 30.48 10.76
C GLY A 371 -11.25 29.54 11.22
N PRO A 372 -12.49 30.06 11.34
CA PRO A 372 -13.63 29.23 11.75
C PRO A 372 -13.91 28.09 10.78
N LEU A 373 -14.64 27.08 11.28
CA LEU A 373 -15.07 25.96 10.46
C LEU A 373 -15.83 26.45 9.21
N PHE A 374 -15.55 25.82 8.09
CA PHE A 374 -16.03 26.25 6.77
C PHE A 374 -17.13 25.34 6.20
N LEU A 375 -17.07 24.03 6.48
CA LEU A 375 -17.92 23.02 5.86
C LEU A 375 -19.24 22.81 6.63
N GLU A 376 -20.03 23.88 6.81
CA GLU A 376 -21.38 23.76 7.35
C GLU A 376 -22.34 23.12 6.32
N PRO A 377 -23.49 22.57 6.72
CA PRO A 377 -24.44 21.94 5.80
C PRO A 377 -24.78 22.80 4.59
N GLY A 378 -24.88 22.18 3.43
CA GLY A 378 -25.17 22.84 2.15
C GLY A 378 -24.25 22.38 1.02
N THR A 379 -24.23 23.14 -0.06
CA THR A 379 -23.42 22.85 -1.25
C THR A 379 -22.06 23.54 -1.16
N VAL A 380 -21.01 22.80 -1.48
CA VAL A 380 -19.64 23.28 -1.62
C VAL A 380 -19.25 23.16 -3.08
N VAL A 381 -18.72 24.22 -3.67
CA VAL A 381 -18.26 24.24 -5.07
C VAL A 381 -16.74 24.29 -5.09
N ALA A 382 -16.11 23.35 -5.77
CA ALA A 382 -14.69 23.43 -6.09
C ALA A 382 -14.53 23.82 -7.55
N ALA A 383 -13.71 24.81 -7.86
CA ALA A 383 -13.48 25.32 -9.20
C ALA A 383 -12.00 25.64 -9.43
N GLY A 384 -11.50 25.33 -10.62
CA GLY A 384 -10.16 25.67 -11.11
C GLY A 384 -10.26 26.50 -12.38
N GLU A 385 -9.42 27.52 -12.51
CA GLU A 385 -9.31 28.33 -13.73
C GLU A 385 -8.61 27.60 -14.88
N GLY A 386 -8.00 26.45 -14.56
CA GLY A 386 -7.20 25.65 -15.48
C GLY A 386 -5.73 26.02 -15.47
N GLY A 387 -4.90 25.11 -15.95
CA GLY A 387 -3.44 25.23 -16.12
C GLY A 387 -3.01 24.73 -17.50
N ALA A 388 -1.74 24.37 -17.59
CA ALA A 388 -1.16 23.94 -18.87
C ALA A 388 -1.68 22.56 -19.33
N GLU A 389 -2.08 21.71 -18.40
CA GLU A 389 -2.44 20.30 -18.69
C GLU A 389 -3.89 19.95 -18.37
N VAL A 390 -4.51 20.63 -17.40
CA VAL A 390 -5.91 20.44 -17.02
C VAL A 390 -6.67 21.73 -17.24
N GLY A 391 -7.72 21.67 -18.05
CA GLY A 391 -8.54 22.84 -18.34
C GLY A 391 -9.41 23.30 -17.16
N PRO A 392 -10.16 24.40 -17.32
CA PRO A 392 -11.02 24.92 -16.28
C PRO A 392 -12.13 23.91 -15.92
N PHE A 393 -12.51 23.91 -14.64
CA PHE A 393 -13.57 23.05 -14.14
C PHE A 393 -14.35 23.70 -12.99
N ALA A 394 -15.56 23.24 -12.77
CA ALA A 394 -16.34 23.49 -11.59
C ALA A 394 -17.19 22.27 -11.24
N VAL A 395 -17.18 21.88 -9.97
CA VAL A 395 -17.94 20.74 -9.47
C VAL A 395 -18.57 21.09 -8.11
N ALA A 396 -19.83 20.74 -7.95
CA ALA A 396 -20.57 20.97 -6.71
C ALA A 396 -20.75 19.65 -5.96
N VAL A 397 -20.38 19.60 -4.69
CA VAL A 397 -20.61 18.48 -3.78
C VAL A 397 -21.41 18.94 -2.57
N ALA A 398 -22.17 18.04 -1.96
CA ALA A 398 -22.77 18.31 -0.66
C ALA A 398 -21.67 18.42 0.42
N ALA A 399 -21.86 19.25 1.45
CA ALA A 399 -20.97 19.25 2.61
C ALA A 399 -20.94 17.87 3.27
N PRO A 400 -19.83 17.51 3.97
CA PRO A 400 -19.71 16.23 4.64
C PRO A 400 -20.84 15.97 5.64
N GLU A 401 -21.47 14.80 5.55
CA GLU A 401 -22.57 14.41 6.43
C GLU A 401 -22.04 13.80 7.72
N PRO A 402 -22.37 14.34 8.90
CA PRO A 402 -21.95 13.76 10.16
C PRO A 402 -22.63 12.42 10.42
N PHE A 403 -21.94 11.52 11.11
CA PHE A 403 -22.47 10.25 11.60
C PHE A 403 -21.99 9.98 13.02
N VAL A 404 -22.57 8.97 13.67
CA VAL A 404 -22.22 8.59 15.04
C VAL A 404 -21.43 7.30 15.04
N TRP A 405 -20.18 7.37 15.48
CA TRP A 405 -19.35 6.20 15.78
C TRP A 405 -19.56 5.85 17.26
N GLU A 406 -20.36 4.81 17.53
CA GLU A 406 -20.91 4.52 18.86
C GLU A 406 -19.87 4.07 19.89
N ASN A 407 -18.91 3.24 19.47
CA ASN A 407 -17.89 2.72 20.39
C ASN A 407 -16.51 3.41 20.24
N ARG A 408 -16.44 4.59 19.65
CA ARG A 408 -15.20 5.34 19.39
C ARG A 408 -14.36 5.50 20.64
N ASP A 409 -14.95 6.02 21.71
CA ASP A 409 -14.22 6.42 22.92
C ASP A 409 -13.79 5.22 23.77
N GLY A 410 -14.31 4.03 23.48
CA GLY A 410 -13.88 2.77 24.10
C GLY A 410 -12.76 2.03 23.36
N ILE A 411 -12.34 2.51 22.18
CA ILE A 411 -11.29 1.86 21.38
C ILE A 411 -9.94 2.51 21.64
N GLY A 412 -9.26 2.10 22.70
CA GLY A 412 -7.89 2.55 22.99
C GLY A 412 -6.81 1.57 22.49
N THR A 413 -7.17 0.32 22.24
CA THR A 413 -6.24 -0.74 21.82
C THR A 413 -6.84 -1.60 20.72
N VAL A 414 -6.04 -1.92 19.71
CA VAL A 414 -6.34 -2.88 18.65
C VAL A 414 -5.40 -4.07 18.81
N ASP A 415 -5.94 -5.24 19.16
CA ASP A 415 -5.18 -6.49 19.21
C ASP A 415 -5.21 -7.15 17.83
N ARG A 416 -4.03 -7.28 17.20
CA ARG A 416 -3.89 -7.88 15.87
C ARG A 416 -4.37 -9.33 15.81
N ARG A 417 -4.39 -10.05 16.94
CA ARG A 417 -4.83 -11.45 17.04
C ARG A 417 -6.34 -11.59 17.15
N GLN A 418 -7.03 -10.57 17.65
CA GLN A 418 -8.46 -10.58 17.89
C GLN A 418 -9.25 -9.79 16.84
N GLY A 419 -8.58 -8.84 16.17
CA GLY A 419 -9.24 -7.88 15.29
C GLY A 419 -9.84 -6.71 16.04
N ALA A 420 -10.68 -5.92 15.36
CA ALA A 420 -11.34 -4.77 15.96
C ALA A 420 -12.77 -4.64 15.44
N THR A 421 -13.75 -4.64 16.34
CA THR A 421 -15.16 -4.42 16.00
C THR A 421 -15.52 -2.95 16.20
N LEU A 422 -15.95 -2.33 15.11
CA LEU A 422 -16.37 -0.94 15.04
C LEU A 422 -17.90 -0.89 14.90
N ARG A 423 -18.55 0.01 15.64
CA ARG A 423 -20.01 0.16 15.63
C ARG A 423 -20.39 1.61 15.39
N TRP A 424 -21.34 1.81 14.50
CA TRP A 424 -21.89 3.13 14.19
C TRP A 424 -23.41 3.05 14.09
N ARG A 425 -24.07 4.17 14.29
CA ARG A 425 -25.51 4.23 14.03
C ARG A 425 -25.76 3.96 12.55
N PRO A 426 -26.62 3.00 12.19
CA PRO A 426 -26.94 2.70 10.79
C PRO A 426 -27.31 3.96 10.02
N LEU A 427 -26.74 4.10 8.82
CA LEU A 427 -26.84 5.34 8.04
C LEU A 427 -28.09 5.28 7.13
N PRO A 428 -28.84 6.39 7.03
CA PRO A 428 -30.14 6.39 6.35
C PRO A 428 -30.03 6.36 4.83
N HIS A 429 -28.86 6.70 4.28
CA HIS A 429 -28.64 6.77 2.84
C HIS A 429 -27.67 5.69 2.38
N ALA A 430 -27.86 5.23 1.13
CA ALA A 430 -26.90 4.33 0.50
C ALA A 430 -25.50 4.96 0.48
N GLY A 431 -24.54 4.24 1.03
CA GLY A 431 -23.17 4.72 1.17
C GLY A 431 -22.28 3.68 1.82
N ALA A 432 -21.01 3.99 1.85
CA ALA A 432 -19.98 3.17 2.49
C ALA A 432 -19.42 3.85 3.73
N VAL A 433 -19.12 3.06 4.75
CA VAL A 433 -18.19 3.45 5.80
C VAL A 433 -16.82 2.90 5.41
N LEU A 434 -15.90 3.81 5.14
CA LEU A 434 -14.50 3.51 4.92
C LEU A 434 -13.80 3.49 6.27
N ILE A 435 -12.97 2.49 6.49
CA ILE A 435 -12.25 2.27 7.74
C ILE A 435 -10.77 2.25 7.39
N GLY A 436 -9.96 2.99 8.13
CA GLY A 436 -8.51 2.94 7.98
C GLY A 436 -7.81 2.84 9.32
N LEU A 437 -6.80 1.99 9.38
CA LEU A 437 -5.88 1.87 10.50
C LEU A 437 -4.46 1.98 9.97
N THR A 438 -3.70 2.96 10.48
CA THR A 438 -2.30 3.17 10.08
C THR A 438 -1.38 3.07 11.28
N SER A 439 -0.20 2.52 11.08
CA SER A 439 0.84 2.37 12.11
C SER A 439 2.23 2.46 11.50
N VAL A 440 3.15 3.01 12.28
CA VAL A 440 4.59 3.02 11.99
C VAL A 440 5.28 2.29 13.12
N ASP A 441 6.32 1.49 12.83
CA ASP A 441 7.08 0.82 13.86
C ASP A 441 7.93 1.82 14.69
N SER A 442 8.31 1.42 15.90
CA SER A 442 9.03 2.30 16.83
C SER A 442 10.40 2.78 16.35
N SER A 443 11.03 2.06 15.42
CA SER A 443 12.28 2.46 14.77
C SER A 443 12.07 3.39 13.58
N ALA A 444 10.81 3.69 13.22
CA ALA A 444 10.42 4.39 12.01
C ALA A 444 10.96 3.75 10.71
N ALA A 445 11.29 2.45 10.74
CA ALA A 445 11.84 1.72 9.60
C ALA A 445 10.75 1.12 8.69
N ALA A 446 9.55 0.89 9.23
CA ALA A 446 8.44 0.29 8.51
C ALA A 446 7.10 0.90 8.89
N TRP A 447 6.17 0.85 7.96
CA TRP A 447 4.79 1.24 8.19
C TRP A 447 3.83 0.14 7.73
N GLY A 448 2.60 0.19 8.26
CA GLY A 448 1.50 -0.64 7.83
C GLY A 448 0.20 0.14 7.81
N ALA A 449 -0.68 -0.22 6.89
CA ALA A 449 -2.02 0.32 6.77
C ALA A 449 -3.02 -0.78 6.45
N CYS A 450 -4.19 -0.72 7.06
CA CYS A 450 -5.32 -1.59 6.75
C CYS A 450 -6.52 -0.73 6.39
N TYR A 451 -7.14 -1.01 5.24
CA TYR A 451 -8.32 -0.32 4.75
C TYR A 451 -9.45 -1.31 4.54
N CYS A 452 -10.62 -0.98 5.05
CA CYS A 452 -11.83 -1.79 4.87
C CYS A 452 -12.97 -0.91 4.35
N ALA A 453 -13.94 -1.53 3.69
CA ALA A 453 -15.17 -0.89 3.27
C ALA A 453 -16.37 -1.69 3.77
N ALA A 454 -17.32 -1.02 4.41
CA ALA A 454 -18.56 -1.63 4.89
C ALA A 454 -19.77 -0.85 4.40
N ALA A 455 -20.91 -1.52 4.27
CA ALA A 455 -22.16 -0.83 3.95
C ALA A 455 -22.55 0.09 5.12
N GLY A 456 -22.91 1.34 4.84
CA GLY A 456 -23.29 2.30 5.86
C GLY A 456 -24.48 1.83 6.72
N ALA A 457 -25.43 1.13 6.11
CA ALA A 457 -26.59 0.56 6.79
C ALA A 457 -26.28 -0.65 7.70
N ALA A 458 -25.07 -1.24 7.63
CA ALA A 458 -24.72 -2.41 8.42
C ALA A 458 -24.58 -2.11 9.92
N GLY A 459 -24.29 -0.88 10.31
CA GLY A 459 -24.14 -0.44 11.70
C GLY A 459 -22.90 -0.99 12.43
N ALA A 460 -22.22 -1.98 11.88
CA ALA A 460 -21.00 -2.54 12.45
C ALA A 460 -20.12 -3.22 11.39
N PHE A 461 -18.82 -3.30 11.71
CA PHE A 461 -17.85 -4.07 10.95
C PHE A 461 -16.71 -4.54 11.86
N THR A 462 -16.24 -5.76 11.65
CA THR A 462 -15.07 -6.29 12.34
C THR A 462 -13.90 -6.39 11.38
N ILE A 463 -12.82 -5.66 11.66
CA ILE A 463 -11.55 -5.83 10.94
C ILE A 463 -11.00 -7.21 11.31
N PRO A 464 -10.80 -8.11 10.32
CA PRO A 464 -10.34 -9.46 10.63
C PRO A 464 -8.90 -9.47 11.16
N PRO A 465 -8.53 -10.37 12.10
CA PRO A 465 -7.16 -10.51 12.60
C PRO A 465 -6.12 -10.64 11.48
N ALA A 466 -6.43 -11.40 10.45
CA ALA A 466 -5.49 -11.62 9.33
C ALA A 466 -5.17 -10.36 8.54
N SER A 467 -6.05 -9.37 8.49
CA SER A 467 -5.78 -8.07 7.86
C SER A 467 -4.88 -7.18 8.73
N LEU A 468 -4.77 -7.48 10.02
CA LEU A 468 -3.95 -6.75 10.98
C LEU A 468 -2.59 -7.41 11.24
N ALA A 469 -2.45 -8.69 10.90
CA ALA A 469 -1.32 -9.52 11.30
C ALA A 469 0.06 -8.97 10.91
N ASN A 470 0.14 -8.31 9.76
CA ASN A 470 1.39 -7.75 9.22
C ASN A 470 1.61 -6.27 9.58
N LEU A 471 0.67 -5.61 10.26
CA LEU A 471 0.87 -4.23 10.70
C LEU A 471 1.92 -4.15 11.81
N PRO A 472 2.73 -3.07 11.86
CA PRO A 472 3.63 -2.88 13.00
C PRO A 472 2.87 -2.74 14.32
N ALA A 473 3.37 -3.38 15.37
CA ALA A 473 2.93 -3.05 16.72
C ALA A 473 3.38 -1.63 17.07
N SER A 474 2.53 -0.89 17.75
CA SER A 474 2.89 0.44 18.21
C SER A 474 3.66 0.37 19.53
N GLN A 475 4.60 1.29 19.67
CA GLN A 475 5.25 1.59 20.95
C GLN A 475 5.23 3.11 21.14
N PRO A 476 5.04 3.62 22.37
CA PRO A 476 5.15 5.04 22.64
C PRO A 476 6.51 5.56 22.18
N SER A 477 6.52 6.57 21.34
CA SER A 477 7.73 7.22 20.82
C SER A 477 7.48 8.71 20.65
N PRO A 478 8.39 9.58 21.08
CA PRO A 478 8.23 11.02 20.85
C PRO A 478 8.46 11.42 19.38
N THR A 479 9.06 10.54 18.58
CA THR A 479 9.44 10.83 17.17
C THR A 479 8.56 10.12 16.14
N VAL A 480 7.75 9.15 16.56
CA VAL A 480 6.85 8.38 15.68
C VAL A 480 5.42 8.74 16.02
N PRO A 481 4.60 9.14 15.04
CA PRO A 481 3.20 9.44 15.30
C PRO A 481 2.45 8.21 15.82
N PRO A 482 1.52 8.37 16.75
CA PRO A 482 0.70 7.26 17.23
C PRO A 482 -0.13 6.67 16.09
N PRO A 483 -0.45 5.37 16.15
CA PRO A 483 -1.37 4.75 15.21
C PRO A 483 -2.71 5.46 15.20
N SER A 484 -3.25 5.63 14.00
CA SER A 484 -4.55 6.30 13.79
C SER A 484 -5.57 5.32 13.25
N LEU A 485 -6.68 5.19 13.96
CA LEU A 485 -7.87 4.47 13.50
C LEU A 485 -8.92 5.50 13.14
N TRP A 486 -9.48 5.40 11.93
CA TRP A 486 -10.50 6.32 11.48
C TRP A 486 -11.65 5.62 10.76
N LEU A 487 -12.83 6.20 10.87
CA LEU A 487 -14.01 5.88 10.08
C LEU A 487 -14.38 7.10 9.25
N SER A 488 -14.74 6.88 8.00
CA SER A 488 -15.23 7.94 7.11
C SER A 488 -16.52 7.49 6.43
N TYR A 489 -17.56 8.30 6.53
CA TYR A 489 -18.79 8.08 5.78
C TYR A 489 -18.72 8.73 4.41
N LEU A 490 -18.99 7.95 3.39
CA LEU A 490 -19.09 8.34 2.00
C LEU A 490 -20.48 7.98 1.46
N PRO A 491 -21.46 8.91 1.49
CA PRO A 491 -22.73 8.73 0.79
C PRO A 491 -22.50 8.62 -0.72
N PHE A 492 -23.10 7.66 -1.40
CA PHE A 492 -22.90 7.52 -2.84
C PHE A 492 -23.45 8.72 -3.64
N ARG A 493 -24.46 9.40 -3.12
CA ARG A 493 -24.98 10.65 -3.68
C ARG A 493 -24.02 11.84 -3.62
N ASN A 494 -22.99 11.78 -2.77
CA ASN A 494 -21.99 12.85 -2.60
C ASN A 494 -20.76 12.64 -3.50
N GLN A 495 -20.84 11.70 -4.42
CA GLN A 495 -19.83 11.47 -5.45
C GLN A 495 -20.28 12.16 -6.75
N GLN A 496 -19.51 13.11 -7.22
CA GLN A 496 -19.83 13.89 -8.40
C GLN A 496 -18.75 13.74 -9.45
N PRO A 497 -19.10 13.46 -10.71
CA PRO A 497 -18.13 13.45 -11.78
C PRO A 497 -17.49 14.84 -11.93
N LEU A 498 -16.18 14.84 -12.13
CA LEU A 498 -15.38 16.03 -12.41
C LEU A 498 -14.96 15.98 -13.88
N HIS A 499 -15.36 16.97 -14.64
CA HIS A 499 -15.03 17.09 -16.06
C HIS A 499 -14.10 18.28 -16.28
N ALA A 500 -12.97 18.04 -16.93
CA ALA A 500 -12.05 19.06 -17.40
C ALA A 500 -11.33 18.55 -18.66
N SER A 501 -11.00 19.42 -19.60
CA SER A 501 -10.12 19.04 -20.70
C SER A 501 -8.75 18.60 -20.16
N GLY A 502 -8.11 17.62 -20.78
CA GLY A 502 -6.86 17.02 -20.30
C GLY A 502 -7.04 15.88 -19.29
N LEU A 503 -8.27 15.65 -18.79
CA LEU A 503 -8.60 14.51 -17.95
C LEU A 503 -9.45 13.48 -18.71
N ASP A 504 -9.10 12.21 -18.61
CA ASP A 504 -9.95 11.11 -19.06
C ASP A 504 -11.10 10.91 -18.05
N ASN A 505 -10.82 11.12 -16.76
CA ASN A 505 -11.78 10.94 -15.69
C ASN A 505 -11.52 11.88 -14.53
N GLY A 506 -12.57 12.15 -13.77
CA GLY A 506 -12.46 12.90 -12.53
C GLY A 506 -13.62 12.63 -11.58
N LEU A 507 -13.34 12.82 -10.30
CA LEU A 507 -14.28 12.61 -9.23
C LEU A 507 -14.13 13.71 -8.17
N ALA A 508 -15.24 14.22 -7.68
CA ALA A 508 -15.28 15.05 -6.47
C ALA A 508 -16.10 14.32 -5.40
N ILE A 509 -15.57 14.27 -4.19
CA ILE A 509 -16.20 13.63 -3.03
C ILE A 509 -16.14 14.51 -1.79
N SER A 510 -17.11 14.31 -0.91
CA SER A 510 -17.06 14.87 0.44
C SER A 510 -17.05 13.77 1.48
N LEU A 511 -16.22 13.92 2.52
CA LEU A 511 -15.98 12.93 3.55
C LEU A 511 -16.16 13.53 4.95
N PHE A 512 -16.99 12.90 5.77
CA PHE A 512 -16.98 13.14 7.21
C PHE A 512 -16.14 12.06 7.87
N VAL A 513 -15.09 12.45 8.57
CA VAL A 513 -14.09 11.56 9.16
C VAL A 513 -14.11 11.69 10.68
N GLN A 514 -14.15 10.58 11.37
CA GLN A 514 -13.84 10.50 12.80
C GLN A 514 -12.58 9.68 12.98
N ALA A 515 -11.62 10.19 13.75
CA ALA A 515 -10.34 9.50 13.95
C ALA A 515 -9.98 9.49 15.44
N VAL A 516 -9.34 8.41 15.89
CA VAL A 516 -8.80 8.25 17.24
C VAL A 516 -7.38 7.72 17.16
N GLU A 517 -6.58 8.06 18.15
CA GLU A 517 -5.29 7.42 18.38
C GLU A 517 -5.51 6.11 19.11
N VAL A 518 -4.80 5.07 18.70
CA VAL A 518 -4.91 3.73 19.29
C VAL A 518 -3.52 3.13 19.55
N THR A 519 -3.48 2.11 20.40
CA THR A 519 -2.30 1.25 20.56
C THR A 519 -2.54 -0.03 19.76
N ILE A 520 -1.56 -0.47 18.96
CA ILE A 520 -1.61 -1.76 18.25
C ILE A 520 -0.68 -2.76 18.96
N ARG A 521 -1.25 -3.92 19.33
CA ARG A 521 -0.52 -5.00 20.02
C ARG A 521 -0.43 -6.27 19.19
#